data_7c9ea4c255c23ad853b08a0565efc3e9
#
_entry.id   7c9ea4c255c23ad853b08a0565efc3e9
#
_cell.length_a   1.000
_cell.length_b   1.000
_cell.length_c   1.000
_cell.angle_alpha   90.00
_cell.angle_beta   90.00
_cell.angle_gamma   90.00
#
_symmetry.space_group_name_H-M   'P 1'
#
loop_
_entity.id
_entity.type
_entity.pdbx_description
1 polymer ?
#
loop_
_entity_poly.entity_id
_entity_poly.type
_entity_poly.pdbx_seq_one_letter_code
_entity_poly.pdbx_strand_id
1 'polypeptide(L)'
;MRILHMNAGAEDGGGKTHIISLLDQFPTGEVELAVFEDGIVAKEARELGIKVHVFSQKSRYDLSILKNISEFINNEKFDIVHTHGPRANFYVSLMKKRITAKWVTTIHSDPFEDFTKQGLKGWIFTKLNLKALKNIDLFFVVTNRLKKSLAALGISNEKMHVIYNGIEYDKEKAEGYNKKEMFNIDEDVFTAIQVARLHPVKGHEVLFDALQRTKLEKIKVLLVGDGPLKENLKSLATEKGINNKVEFLGHRQDVKQLFASSHVNLLTSHSEGFPLVLLEAANQRVPSIVTRAGEIEPLIVDETYGWIVPTDDGRALALALEEAYDKWKTGELAAMGKHIYEHAIMNFSLQKLYEDTKETYKQLIAKNL
;
A
#
# COMPACT_ATOMS: atom_id res chain seq x y z
N MET A 1 11.60 -25.47 -2.74
CA MET A 1 11.41 -24.62 -1.53
C MET A 1 9.93 -24.56 -1.27
N ARG A 2 9.47 -24.95 -0.08
CA ARG A 2 8.06 -24.88 0.32
C ARG A 2 7.88 -23.77 1.35
N ILE A 3 6.93 -22.87 1.12
CA ILE A 3 6.71 -21.67 1.91
C ILE A 3 5.28 -21.67 2.45
N LEU A 4 5.12 -21.49 3.75
CA LEU A 4 3.82 -21.28 4.38
C LEU A 4 3.65 -19.81 4.74
N HIS A 5 2.78 -19.10 4.04
CA HIS A 5 2.37 -17.78 4.47
C HIS A 5 1.31 -17.88 5.57
N MET A 6 1.36 -16.99 6.56
CA MET A 6 0.43 -16.99 7.70
C MET A 6 -0.14 -15.61 7.94
N ASN A 7 -1.48 -15.51 8.03
CA ASN A 7 -2.20 -14.26 8.25
C ASN A 7 -3.41 -14.47 9.18
N ALA A 8 -3.97 -13.39 9.73
CA ALA A 8 -5.17 -13.46 10.56
C ALA A 8 -6.40 -13.95 9.79
N GLY A 9 -6.53 -13.61 8.50
CA GLY A 9 -7.60 -14.07 7.61
C GLY A 9 -8.70 -13.05 7.31
N ALA A 10 -8.93 -12.09 8.22
CA ALA A 10 -10.01 -11.09 8.11
C ALA A 10 -9.49 -9.67 7.80
N GLU A 11 -8.23 -9.53 7.42
CA GLU A 11 -7.64 -8.24 7.07
C GLU A 11 -8.18 -7.74 5.72
N ASP A 12 -8.42 -6.44 5.63
CA ASP A 12 -8.79 -5.75 4.39
C ASP A 12 -7.87 -4.55 4.14
N GLY A 13 -7.72 -4.14 2.86
CA GLY A 13 -6.87 -3.04 2.45
C GLY A 13 -5.50 -3.46 1.91
N GLY A 14 -4.53 -2.54 1.95
CA GLY A 14 -3.22 -2.71 1.30
C GLY A 14 -2.42 -3.95 1.72
N GLY A 15 -2.52 -4.36 2.99
CA GLY A 15 -1.87 -5.58 3.49
C GLY A 15 -2.42 -6.85 2.83
N LYS A 16 -3.75 -6.96 2.72
CA LYS A 16 -4.41 -8.06 1.99
C LYS A 16 -3.98 -8.09 0.52
N THR A 17 -4.07 -6.95 -0.15
CA THR A 17 -3.70 -6.83 -1.57
C THR A 17 -2.25 -7.28 -1.79
N HIS A 18 -1.32 -6.83 -0.95
CA HIS A 18 0.08 -7.28 -1.02
C HIS A 18 0.22 -8.80 -0.90
N ILE A 19 -0.44 -9.41 0.10
CA ILE A 19 -0.35 -10.87 0.33
C ILE A 19 -0.88 -11.62 -0.89
N ILE A 20 -2.08 -11.31 -1.32
CA ILE A 20 -2.75 -12.01 -2.43
C ILE A 20 -1.97 -11.84 -3.73
N SER A 21 -1.56 -10.61 -4.06
CA SER A 21 -0.80 -10.34 -5.28
C SER A 21 0.57 -11.02 -5.28
N LEU A 22 1.25 -11.09 -4.12
CA LEU A 22 2.53 -11.81 -4.01
C LEU A 22 2.35 -13.32 -4.18
N LEU A 23 1.34 -13.90 -3.52
CA LEU A 23 1.09 -15.35 -3.59
C LEU A 23 0.76 -15.81 -5.00
N ASP A 24 0.05 -15.00 -5.77
CA ASP A 24 -0.33 -15.28 -7.17
C ASP A 24 0.88 -15.37 -8.11
N GLN A 25 2.01 -14.76 -7.75
CA GLN A 25 3.24 -14.81 -8.56
C GLN A 25 4.03 -16.12 -8.40
N PHE A 26 3.73 -16.91 -7.38
CA PHE A 26 4.47 -18.15 -7.15
C PHE A 26 3.91 -19.31 -8.02
N PRO A 27 4.79 -20.19 -8.52
CA PRO A 27 4.34 -21.43 -9.16
C PRO A 27 3.45 -22.25 -8.22
N THR A 28 2.43 -22.89 -8.80
CA THR A 28 1.50 -23.75 -8.06
C THR A 28 2.24 -24.77 -7.19
N GLY A 29 1.93 -24.80 -5.90
CA GLY A 29 2.50 -25.73 -4.93
C GLY A 29 3.81 -25.26 -4.24
N GLU A 30 4.42 -24.14 -4.66
CA GLU A 30 5.56 -23.56 -3.94
C GLU A 30 5.12 -22.82 -2.65
N VAL A 31 3.92 -22.24 -2.66
CA VAL A 31 3.35 -21.50 -1.53
C VAL A 31 2.01 -22.07 -1.09
N GLU A 32 1.77 -22.03 0.21
CA GLU A 32 0.48 -22.34 0.82
C GLU A 32 0.13 -21.24 1.82
N LEU A 33 -1.15 -21.04 2.11
CA LEU A 33 -1.62 -20.02 3.06
C LEU A 33 -2.26 -20.66 4.27
N ALA A 34 -1.85 -20.27 5.48
CA ALA A 34 -2.51 -20.59 6.73
C ALA A 34 -3.19 -19.35 7.31
N VAL A 35 -4.45 -19.48 7.71
CA VAL A 35 -5.23 -18.40 8.34
C VAL A 35 -5.86 -18.87 9.65
N PHE A 36 -6.14 -17.92 10.56
CA PHE A 36 -6.82 -18.21 11.82
C PHE A 36 -8.34 -18.02 11.74
N GLU A 37 -8.79 -17.30 10.70
CA GLU A 37 -10.21 -17.05 10.41
C GLU A 37 -10.46 -17.27 8.92
N ASP A 38 -11.56 -17.95 8.56
CA ASP A 38 -11.95 -18.16 7.17
C ASP A 38 -12.62 -16.89 6.61
N GLY A 39 -11.79 -15.87 6.37
CA GLY A 39 -12.20 -14.54 5.95
C GLY A 39 -11.88 -14.25 4.49
N ILE A 40 -11.87 -12.96 4.14
CA ILE A 40 -11.68 -12.47 2.78
C ILE A 40 -10.33 -12.89 2.19
N VAL A 41 -9.27 -12.93 2.98
CA VAL A 41 -7.92 -13.34 2.53
C VAL A 41 -7.91 -14.80 2.10
N ALA A 42 -8.58 -15.68 2.87
CA ALA A 42 -8.70 -17.10 2.54
C ALA A 42 -9.54 -17.32 1.29
N LYS A 43 -10.61 -16.56 1.12
CA LYS A 43 -11.49 -16.64 -0.05
C LYS A 43 -10.73 -16.25 -1.32
N GLU A 44 -10.12 -15.08 -1.36
CA GLU A 44 -9.37 -14.59 -2.53
C GLU A 44 -8.19 -15.52 -2.87
N ALA A 45 -7.47 -16.04 -1.86
CA ALA A 45 -6.39 -17.00 -2.11
C ALA A 45 -6.88 -18.31 -2.78
N ARG A 46 -8.06 -18.84 -2.37
CA ARG A 46 -8.64 -20.02 -3.01
C ARG A 46 -9.09 -19.74 -4.45
N GLU A 47 -9.59 -18.55 -4.74
CA GLU A 47 -9.97 -18.13 -6.09
C GLU A 47 -8.75 -18.14 -7.05
N LEU A 48 -7.55 -17.89 -6.53
CA LEU A 48 -6.27 -18.01 -7.25
C LEU A 48 -5.70 -19.44 -7.28
N GLY A 49 -6.41 -20.44 -6.73
CA GLY A 49 -5.94 -21.83 -6.69
C GLY A 49 -4.88 -22.11 -5.61
N ILE A 50 -4.65 -21.19 -4.68
CA ILE A 50 -3.70 -21.34 -3.58
C ILE A 50 -4.31 -22.27 -2.52
N LYS A 51 -3.53 -23.24 -2.05
CA LYS A 51 -3.95 -24.17 -1.00
C LYS A 51 -4.02 -23.43 0.34
N VAL A 52 -5.23 -23.39 0.93
CA VAL A 52 -5.51 -22.65 2.16
C VAL A 52 -5.82 -23.59 3.32
N HIS A 53 -5.13 -23.38 4.44
CA HIS A 53 -5.33 -24.10 5.70
C HIS A 53 -5.96 -23.16 6.74
N VAL A 54 -7.12 -23.56 7.27
CA VAL A 54 -7.83 -22.76 8.29
C VAL A 54 -7.60 -23.39 9.66
N PHE A 55 -6.88 -22.70 10.54
CA PHE A 55 -6.68 -23.07 11.93
C PHE A 55 -7.65 -22.29 12.81
N SER A 56 -8.91 -22.70 12.79
CA SER A 56 -9.98 -22.03 13.52
C SER A 56 -9.73 -22.01 15.02
N GLN A 57 -9.99 -20.87 15.65
CA GLN A 57 -9.82 -20.63 17.08
C GLN A 57 -11.16 -20.42 17.76
N LYS A 58 -11.32 -20.90 18.99
CA LYS A 58 -12.47 -20.61 19.85
C LYS A 58 -12.51 -19.13 20.28
N SER A 59 -11.35 -18.51 20.40
CA SER A 59 -11.18 -17.08 20.68
C SER A 59 -9.82 -16.60 20.16
N ARG A 60 -9.63 -15.28 20.06
CA ARG A 60 -8.34 -14.66 19.63
C ARG A 60 -7.15 -15.00 20.55
N TYR A 61 -7.39 -15.61 21.72
CA TYR A 61 -6.37 -15.98 22.67
C TYR A 61 -6.23 -17.50 22.83
N ASP A 62 -6.90 -18.27 21.97
CA ASP A 62 -6.84 -19.72 22.01
C ASP A 62 -5.46 -20.20 21.52
N LEU A 63 -4.63 -20.65 22.47
CA LEU A 63 -3.30 -21.17 22.18
C LEU A 63 -3.28 -22.68 21.93
N SER A 64 -4.43 -23.36 22.03
CA SER A 64 -4.52 -24.81 21.82
C SER A 64 -4.10 -25.23 20.40
N ILE A 65 -4.28 -24.34 19.43
CA ILE A 65 -3.92 -24.58 18.02
C ILE A 65 -2.40 -24.61 17.77
N LEU A 66 -1.58 -24.06 18.66
CA LEU A 66 -0.12 -23.91 18.44
C LEU A 66 0.57 -25.26 18.23
N LYS A 67 0.14 -26.30 18.93
CA LYS A 67 0.68 -27.65 18.77
C LYS A 67 0.37 -28.16 17.36
N ASN A 68 -0.89 -28.08 16.94
CA ASN A 68 -1.33 -28.57 15.64
C ASN A 68 -0.61 -27.84 14.50
N ILE A 69 -0.46 -26.49 14.62
CA ILE A 69 0.26 -25.69 13.61
C ILE A 69 1.73 -26.07 13.54
N SER A 70 2.41 -26.23 14.70
CA SER A 70 3.83 -26.59 14.71
C SER A 70 4.07 -27.99 14.16
N GLU A 71 3.22 -28.95 14.47
CA GLU A 71 3.25 -30.33 13.91
C GLU A 71 2.99 -30.29 12.40
N PHE A 72 2.00 -29.52 11.94
CA PHE A 72 1.70 -29.34 10.52
C PHE A 72 2.92 -28.78 9.76
N ILE A 73 3.53 -27.68 10.26
CA ILE A 73 4.70 -27.07 9.64
C ILE A 73 5.84 -28.08 9.47
N ASN A 74 6.13 -28.89 10.52
CA ASN A 74 7.23 -29.84 10.50
C ASN A 74 6.92 -31.07 9.63
N ASN A 75 5.70 -31.62 9.72
CA ASN A 75 5.28 -32.79 8.95
C ASN A 75 5.24 -32.52 7.45
N GLU A 76 4.77 -31.33 7.06
CA GLU A 76 4.75 -30.89 5.68
C GLU A 76 6.11 -30.37 5.19
N LYS A 77 7.11 -30.29 6.07
CA LYS A 77 8.49 -29.88 5.77
C LYS A 77 8.58 -28.53 5.06
N PHE A 78 7.89 -27.52 5.60
CA PHE A 78 8.06 -26.16 5.11
C PHE A 78 9.46 -25.66 5.43
N ASP A 79 10.12 -25.05 4.45
CA ASP A 79 11.43 -24.40 4.60
C ASP A 79 11.29 -23.03 5.29
N ILE A 80 10.21 -22.33 4.96
CA ILE A 80 9.93 -20.96 5.44
C ILE A 80 8.50 -20.86 5.95
N VAL A 81 8.33 -20.19 7.09
CA VAL A 81 7.07 -19.64 7.57
C VAL A 81 7.14 -18.13 7.45
N HIS A 82 6.30 -17.54 6.59
CA HIS A 82 6.24 -16.11 6.36
C HIS A 82 4.97 -15.52 6.96
N THR A 83 5.11 -14.72 8.00
CA THR A 83 4.00 -14.12 8.73
C THR A 83 3.66 -12.73 8.22
N HIS A 84 2.36 -12.42 8.21
CA HIS A 84 1.83 -11.10 7.90
C HIS A 84 0.94 -10.63 9.05
N GLY A 85 1.33 -9.53 9.67
CA GLY A 85 0.60 -8.89 10.76
C GLY A 85 0.92 -9.40 12.17
N PRO A 86 0.59 -8.58 13.19
CA PRO A 86 1.00 -8.81 14.58
C PRO A 86 0.48 -10.11 15.19
N ARG A 87 -0.73 -10.55 14.81
CA ARG A 87 -1.35 -11.79 15.34
C ARG A 87 -0.57 -13.01 14.87
N ALA A 88 -0.24 -13.10 13.59
CA ALA A 88 0.58 -14.20 13.07
C ALA A 88 1.98 -14.20 13.69
N ASN A 89 2.60 -13.03 13.83
CA ASN A 89 3.89 -12.86 14.49
C ASN A 89 3.85 -13.38 15.94
N PHE A 90 2.82 -13.03 16.69
CA PHE A 90 2.65 -13.48 18.08
C PHE A 90 2.59 -15.01 18.17
N TYR A 91 1.75 -15.67 17.35
CA TYR A 91 1.63 -17.12 17.39
C TYR A 91 2.93 -17.83 16.99
N VAL A 92 3.56 -17.40 15.90
CA VAL A 92 4.83 -18.00 15.49
C VAL A 92 5.92 -17.80 16.55
N SER A 93 5.94 -16.65 17.24
CA SER A 93 6.91 -16.43 18.33
C SER A 93 6.79 -17.44 19.46
N LEU A 94 5.57 -17.88 19.79
CA LEU A 94 5.31 -18.87 20.85
C LEU A 94 5.72 -20.29 20.44
N MET A 95 5.71 -20.59 19.15
CA MET A 95 6.06 -21.93 18.64
C MET A 95 7.42 -21.99 17.92
N LYS A 96 8.18 -20.88 17.84
CA LYS A 96 9.45 -20.80 17.09
C LYS A 96 10.44 -21.92 17.48
N LYS A 97 10.53 -22.28 18.75
CA LYS A 97 11.42 -23.35 19.23
C LYS A 97 10.95 -24.76 18.85
N ARG A 98 9.72 -24.89 18.32
CA ARG A 98 9.12 -26.19 17.96
C ARG A 98 9.09 -26.40 16.46
N ILE A 99 9.40 -25.39 15.66
CA ILE A 99 9.42 -25.45 14.19
C ILE A 99 10.85 -25.40 13.67
N THR A 100 11.12 -26.15 12.62
CA THR A 100 12.42 -26.17 11.93
C THR A 100 12.52 -25.10 10.85
N ALA A 101 11.37 -24.67 10.34
CA ALA A 101 11.28 -23.64 9.29
C ALA A 101 11.91 -22.30 9.72
N LYS A 102 12.52 -21.60 8.77
CA LYS A 102 12.93 -20.21 8.97
C LYS A 102 11.71 -19.30 9.08
N TRP A 103 11.78 -18.35 10.01
CA TRP A 103 10.69 -17.41 10.22
C TRP A 103 10.98 -16.06 9.57
N VAL A 104 10.18 -15.71 8.60
CA VAL A 104 10.18 -14.42 7.88
C VAL A 104 8.93 -13.64 8.26
N THR A 105 8.97 -12.32 8.26
CA THR A 105 7.78 -11.46 8.38
C THR A 105 7.83 -10.29 7.43
N THR A 106 6.68 -9.87 6.90
CA THR A 106 6.53 -8.56 6.24
C THR A 106 5.93 -7.55 7.21
N ILE A 107 6.59 -6.39 7.34
CA ILE A 107 6.14 -5.25 8.15
C ILE A 107 5.56 -4.20 7.22
N HIS A 108 4.24 -3.97 7.32
CA HIS A 108 3.49 -3.02 6.50
C HIS A 108 3.24 -1.68 7.19
N SER A 109 3.27 -1.64 8.53
CA SER A 109 3.01 -0.47 9.37
C SER A 109 4.05 -0.38 10.49
N ASP A 110 4.16 0.78 11.14
CA ASP A 110 5.05 0.92 12.28
C ASP A 110 4.53 0.08 13.47
N PRO A 111 5.31 -0.89 13.97
CA PRO A 111 4.87 -1.77 15.07
C PRO A 111 4.54 -1.03 16.37
N PHE A 112 4.99 0.22 16.52
CA PHE A 112 4.61 1.05 17.67
C PHE A 112 3.21 1.64 17.52
N GLU A 113 2.77 1.93 16.28
CA GLU A 113 1.48 2.55 16.02
C GLU A 113 0.32 1.53 16.01
N ASP A 114 0.61 0.25 15.79
CA ASP A 114 -0.40 -0.81 15.65
C ASP A 114 -1.39 -0.90 16.83
N PHE A 115 -0.96 -0.54 18.04
CA PHE A 115 -1.75 -0.71 19.27
C PHE A 115 -1.91 0.57 20.13
N THR A 116 -1.41 1.72 19.67
CA THR A 116 -1.36 2.96 20.47
C THR A 116 -2.73 3.44 20.95
N LYS A 117 -3.80 3.17 20.20
CA LYS A 117 -5.18 3.59 20.53
C LYS A 117 -5.90 2.69 21.53
N GLN A 118 -5.27 1.60 22.04
CA GLN A 118 -5.91 0.60 22.88
C GLN A 118 -5.57 0.70 24.39
N GLY A 119 -5.02 1.83 24.83
CA GLY A 119 -4.69 2.07 26.26
C GLY A 119 -3.72 1.04 26.84
N LEU A 120 -3.93 0.61 28.12
CA LEU A 120 -3.03 -0.31 28.82
C LEU A 120 -2.91 -1.68 28.11
N LYS A 121 -3.99 -2.18 27.53
CA LYS A 121 -3.97 -3.43 26.75
C LYS A 121 -3.09 -3.27 25.51
N GLY A 122 -3.20 -2.15 24.80
CA GLY A 122 -2.37 -1.84 23.65
C GLY A 122 -0.89 -1.83 24.00
N TRP A 123 -0.51 -1.23 25.12
CA TRP A 123 0.87 -1.21 25.62
C TRP A 123 1.44 -2.62 25.87
N ILE A 124 0.66 -3.52 26.49
CA ILE A 124 1.08 -4.91 26.71
C ILE A 124 1.26 -5.62 25.37
N PHE A 125 0.32 -5.48 24.42
CA PHE A 125 0.43 -6.09 23.10
C PHE A 125 1.62 -5.54 22.30
N THR A 126 1.89 -4.24 22.36
CA THR A 126 3.09 -3.66 21.78
C THR A 126 4.36 -4.31 22.33
N LYS A 127 4.49 -4.44 23.65
CA LYS A 127 5.67 -5.10 24.26
C LYS A 127 5.81 -6.57 23.85
N LEU A 128 4.70 -7.30 23.78
CA LEU A 128 4.71 -8.70 23.33
C LEU A 128 5.11 -8.81 21.86
N ASN A 129 4.57 -7.94 21.01
CA ASN A 129 4.94 -7.87 19.60
C ASN A 129 6.42 -7.56 19.43
N LEU A 130 6.94 -6.51 20.09
CA LEU A 130 8.36 -6.16 20.03
C LEU A 130 9.27 -7.28 20.53
N LYS A 131 8.84 -8.05 21.54
CA LYS A 131 9.59 -9.23 22.00
C LYS A 131 9.57 -10.35 20.95
N ALA A 132 8.43 -10.55 20.28
CA ALA A 132 8.28 -11.51 19.19
C ALA A 132 9.24 -11.20 18.03
N LEU A 133 9.37 -9.93 17.66
CA LEU A 133 10.23 -9.48 16.55
C LEU A 133 11.70 -9.90 16.71
N LYS A 134 12.23 -9.99 17.95
CA LYS A 134 13.64 -10.38 18.20
C LYS A 134 13.98 -11.80 17.73
N ASN A 135 13.00 -12.68 17.63
CA ASN A 135 13.19 -14.08 17.25
C ASN A 135 13.02 -14.34 15.74
N ILE A 136 12.75 -13.32 14.95
CA ILE A 136 12.56 -13.41 13.52
C ILE A 136 13.92 -13.56 12.83
N ASP A 137 13.98 -14.45 11.85
CA ASP A 137 15.20 -14.73 11.10
C ASP A 137 15.44 -13.66 10.05
N LEU A 138 14.35 -13.13 9.39
CA LEU A 138 14.44 -12.14 8.34
C LEU A 138 13.16 -11.27 8.27
N PHE A 139 13.34 -9.99 8.00
CA PHE A 139 12.26 -9.02 7.85
C PHE A 139 12.21 -8.52 6.42
N PHE A 140 11.06 -8.55 5.81
CA PHE A 140 10.71 -7.68 4.71
C PHE A 140 10.07 -6.41 5.27
N VAL A 141 10.57 -5.27 4.86
CA VAL A 141 10.03 -3.96 5.23
C VAL A 141 9.64 -3.21 3.97
N VAL A 142 8.44 -2.67 3.95
CA VAL A 142 7.92 -2.02 2.73
C VAL A 142 8.45 -0.61 2.51
N THR A 143 9.27 -0.09 3.43
CA THR A 143 9.93 1.23 3.32
C THR A 143 11.25 1.27 4.09
N ASN A 144 12.19 2.14 3.66
CA ASN A 144 13.41 2.44 4.42
C ASN A 144 13.09 3.14 5.76
N ARG A 145 11.99 3.89 5.84
CA ARG A 145 11.52 4.48 7.10
C ARG A 145 11.25 3.38 8.14
N LEU A 146 10.50 2.34 7.76
CA LEU A 146 10.24 1.20 8.65
C LEU A 146 11.53 0.45 9.01
N LYS A 147 12.47 0.32 8.08
CA LYS A 147 13.81 -0.24 8.36
C LYS A 147 14.52 0.55 9.45
N LYS A 148 14.51 1.89 9.38
CA LYS A 148 15.09 2.76 10.42
C LYS A 148 14.38 2.62 11.76
N SER A 149 13.05 2.55 11.78
CA SER A 149 12.26 2.33 13.01
C SER A 149 12.62 1.00 13.67
N LEU A 150 12.72 -0.10 12.91
CA LEU A 150 13.12 -1.40 13.43
C LEU A 150 14.59 -1.43 13.90
N ALA A 151 15.51 -0.75 13.19
CA ALA A 151 16.90 -0.63 13.62
C ALA A 151 17.01 0.09 14.98
N ALA A 152 16.20 1.13 15.23
CA ALA A 152 16.12 1.81 16.52
C ALA A 152 15.62 0.90 17.64
N LEU A 153 14.88 -0.19 17.31
CA LEU A 153 14.48 -1.25 18.25
C LEU A 153 15.57 -2.31 18.50
N GLY A 154 16.74 -2.15 17.87
CA GLY A 154 17.86 -3.09 17.99
C GLY A 154 17.78 -4.30 17.07
N ILE A 155 16.94 -4.26 16.01
CA ILE A 155 16.95 -5.27 14.95
C ILE A 155 18.13 -4.98 14.01
N SER A 156 18.97 -6.01 13.76
CA SER A 156 20.14 -5.89 12.88
C SER A 156 19.73 -5.55 11.45
N ASN A 157 20.44 -4.62 10.83
CA ASN A 157 20.23 -4.25 9.42
C ASN A 157 20.40 -5.41 8.43
N GLU A 158 21.23 -6.40 8.78
CA GLU A 158 21.46 -7.61 7.98
C GLU A 158 20.25 -8.53 7.89
N LYS A 159 19.33 -8.41 8.86
CA LYS A 159 18.07 -9.15 8.88
C LYS A 159 16.94 -8.44 8.16
N MET A 160 17.15 -7.22 7.65
CA MET A 160 16.09 -6.39 7.09
C MET A 160 16.33 -6.11 5.60
N HIS A 161 15.41 -6.56 4.76
CA HIS A 161 15.38 -6.28 3.34
C HIS A 161 14.20 -5.36 3.01
N VAL A 162 14.49 -4.25 2.31
CA VAL A 162 13.44 -3.36 1.82
C VAL A 162 12.87 -3.98 0.56
N ILE A 163 11.57 -4.25 0.58
CA ILE A 163 10.82 -4.75 -0.58
C ILE A 163 9.58 -3.88 -0.74
N TYR A 164 9.56 -3.07 -1.78
CA TYR A 164 8.43 -2.21 -2.08
C TYR A 164 7.24 -3.02 -2.59
N ASN A 165 6.03 -2.52 -2.33
CA ASN A 165 4.83 -3.06 -2.95
C ASN A 165 4.92 -2.92 -4.47
N GLY A 166 4.32 -3.87 -5.18
CA GLY A 166 4.22 -3.86 -6.63
C GLY A 166 2.77 -4.03 -7.09
N ILE A 167 2.53 -3.66 -8.33
CA ILE A 167 1.28 -3.93 -9.04
C ILE A 167 1.56 -4.59 -10.38
N GLU A 168 0.50 -5.14 -11.00
CA GLU A 168 0.56 -5.52 -12.40
C GLU A 168 0.44 -4.28 -13.29
N TYR A 169 1.32 -4.17 -14.29
CA TYR A 169 1.33 -3.06 -15.23
C TYR A 169 0.71 -3.44 -16.56
N ASP A 170 -0.22 -2.62 -17.03
CA ASP A 170 -0.84 -2.74 -18.34
C ASP A 170 0.13 -2.25 -19.42
N LYS A 171 0.27 -2.99 -20.55
CA LYS A 171 1.10 -2.55 -21.69
C LYS A 171 0.57 -1.28 -22.32
N GLU A 172 -0.73 -1.14 -22.35
CA GLU A 172 -1.42 0.01 -22.93
C GLU A 172 -2.18 0.77 -21.84
N LYS A 173 -2.28 2.08 -22.01
CA LYS A 173 -3.13 2.92 -21.16
C LYS A 173 -4.59 2.53 -21.37
N ALA A 174 -5.38 2.51 -20.29
CA ALA A 174 -6.82 2.32 -20.43
C ALA A 174 -7.45 3.41 -21.28
N GLU A 175 -8.55 3.09 -21.94
CA GLU A 175 -9.37 4.10 -22.60
C GLU A 175 -10.04 4.96 -21.54
N GLY A 176 -9.77 6.26 -21.58
CA GLY A 176 -10.37 7.23 -20.67
C GLY A 176 -11.79 7.55 -21.08
N TYR A 177 -12.57 8.12 -20.18
CA TYR A 177 -13.90 8.61 -20.47
C TYR A 177 -13.90 9.89 -21.31
N ASN A 178 -14.92 10.08 -22.12
CA ASN A 178 -15.28 11.40 -22.62
C ASN A 178 -15.72 12.26 -21.42
N LYS A 179 -14.84 13.18 -21.01
CA LYS A 179 -15.03 13.99 -19.80
C LYS A 179 -16.28 14.87 -19.87
N LYS A 180 -16.62 15.33 -21.07
CA LYS A 180 -17.82 16.17 -21.27
C LYS A 180 -19.11 15.38 -21.03
N GLU A 181 -19.18 14.15 -21.56
CA GLU A 181 -20.37 13.30 -21.42
C GLU A 181 -20.50 12.74 -20.00
N MET A 182 -19.39 12.28 -19.42
CA MET A 182 -19.41 11.59 -18.13
C MET A 182 -19.49 12.53 -16.93
N PHE A 183 -18.82 13.69 -16.99
CA PHE A 183 -18.63 14.60 -15.85
C PHE A 183 -19.01 16.06 -16.15
N ASN A 184 -19.51 16.35 -17.36
CA ASN A 184 -19.74 17.70 -17.85
C ASN A 184 -18.51 18.62 -17.75
N ILE A 185 -17.31 18.06 -18.02
CA ILE A 185 -16.02 18.75 -18.00
C ILE A 185 -15.56 18.98 -19.43
N ASP A 186 -15.32 20.23 -19.81
CA ASP A 186 -14.83 20.59 -21.14
C ASP A 186 -13.36 20.17 -21.33
N GLU A 187 -12.93 19.94 -22.59
CA GLU A 187 -11.59 19.45 -22.92
C GLU A 187 -10.47 20.41 -22.49
N ASP A 188 -10.75 21.70 -22.43
CA ASP A 188 -9.80 22.74 -22.01
C ASP A 188 -9.69 22.92 -20.48
N VAL A 189 -10.40 22.10 -19.71
CA VAL A 189 -10.34 22.08 -18.24
C VAL A 189 -9.24 21.12 -17.76
N PHE A 190 -8.32 21.62 -16.96
CA PHE A 190 -7.31 20.81 -16.31
C PHE A 190 -7.96 19.89 -15.27
N THR A 191 -7.83 18.58 -15.45
CA THR A 191 -8.48 17.59 -14.61
C THR A 191 -7.45 16.91 -13.71
N ALA A 192 -7.58 17.06 -12.41
CA ALA A 192 -6.82 16.34 -11.41
C ALA A 192 -7.71 15.25 -10.76
N ILE A 193 -7.12 14.22 -10.19
CA ILE A 193 -7.84 13.13 -9.52
C ILE A 193 -7.18 12.82 -8.17
N GLN A 194 -7.98 12.58 -7.14
CA GLN A 194 -7.53 12.01 -5.87
C GLN A 194 -8.34 10.76 -5.58
N VAL A 195 -7.69 9.61 -5.56
CA VAL A 195 -8.29 8.32 -5.21
C VAL A 195 -7.87 7.97 -3.78
N ALA A 196 -8.79 8.18 -2.85
CA ALA A 196 -8.50 7.97 -1.44
C ALA A 196 -9.79 7.80 -0.62
N ARG A 197 -9.69 7.08 0.50
CA ARG A 197 -10.75 7.03 1.49
C ARG A 197 -10.97 8.43 2.08
N LEU A 198 -12.22 8.89 2.21
CA LEU A 198 -12.55 10.20 2.79
C LEU A 198 -12.37 10.15 4.34
N HIS A 199 -11.10 10.23 4.75
CA HIS A 199 -10.64 10.07 6.13
C HIS A 199 -9.60 11.16 6.47
N PRO A 200 -9.51 11.65 7.72
CA PRO A 200 -8.60 12.75 8.09
C PRO A 200 -7.16 12.53 7.63
N VAL A 201 -6.63 11.30 7.73
CA VAL A 201 -5.24 11.00 7.34
C VAL A 201 -4.93 11.31 5.86
N LYS A 202 -5.96 11.42 5.00
CA LYS A 202 -5.80 11.65 3.55
C LYS A 202 -5.73 13.14 3.16
N GLY A 203 -5.85 14.06 4.13
CA GLY A 203 -5.53 15.48 3.97
C GLY A 203 -6.34 16.22 2.89
N HIS A 204 -7.61 15.85 2.68
CA HIS A 204 -8.47 16.54 1.70
C HIS A 204 -8.60 18.04 1.96
N GLU A 205 -8.46 18.45 3.22
CA GLU A 205 -8.49 19.87 3.62
C GLU A 205 -7.30 20.65 3.06
N VAL A 206 -6.12 20.03 2.95
CA VAL A 206 -4.92 20.61 2.32
C VAL A 206 -5.17 20.83 0.82
N LEU A 207 -5.81 19.87 0.15
CA LEU A 207 -6.23 20.03 -1.24
C LEU A 207 -7.22 21.19 -1.40
N PHE A 208 -8.21 21.29 -0.51
CA PHE A 208 -9.21 22.37 -0.59
C PHE A 208 -8.59 23.75 -0.32
N ASP A 209 -7.61 23.83 0.58
CA ASP A 209 -6.83 25.06 0.77
C ASP A 209 -6.03 25.40 -0.50
N ALA A 210 -5.42 24.44 -1.16
CA ALA A 210 -4.72 24.66 -2.42
C ALA A 210 -5.66 25.12 -3.55
N LEU A 211 -6.86 24.52 -3.68
CA LEU A 211 -7.85 24.94 -4.68
C LEU A 211 -8.41 26.33 -4.46
N GLN A 212 -8.43 26.81 -3.24
CA GLN A 212 -8.80 28.19 -2.91
C GLN A 212 -7.69 29.19 -3.26
N ARG A 213 -6.41 28.77 -3.15
CA ARG A 213 -5.24 29.63 -3.38
C ARG A 213 -4.79 29.68 -4.84
N THR A 214 -4.99 28.61 -5.58
CA THR A 214 -4.51 28.53 -6.96
C THR A 214 -5.21 29.56 -7.88
N LYS A 215 -4.43 30.11 -8.81
CA LYS A 215 -4.91 31.01 -9.86
C LYS A 215 -5.64 30.29 -11.00
N LEU A 216 -5.67 28.95 -10.99
CA LEU A 216 -6.34 28.17 -12.02
C LEU A 216 -7.86 28.32 -11.90
N GLU A 217 -8.46 28.97 -12.89
CA GLU A 217 -9.92 29.08 -13.02
C GLU A 217 -10.52 27.81 -13.63
N LYS A 218 -9.85 27.25 -14.65
CA LYS A 218 -10.26 26.05 -15.38
C LYS A 218 -9.59 24.80 -14.82
N ILE A 219 -9.92 24.45 -13.57
CA ILE A 219 -9.49 23.22 -12.91
C ILE A 219 -10.69 22.45 -12.36
N LYS A 220 -10.67 21.12 -12.49
CA LYS A 220 -11.62 20.20 -11.87
C LYS A 220 -10.87 19.07 -11.18
N VAL A 221 -11.25 18.77 -9.96
CA VAL A 221 -10.71 17.66 -9.18
C VAL A 221 -11.77 16.60 -8.99
N LEU A 222 -11.48 15.39 -9.43
CA LEU A 222 -12.28 14.20 -9.21
C LEU A 222 -11.89 13.55 -7.89
N LEU A 223 -12.77 13.57 -6.89
CA LEU A 223 -12.58 12.90 -5.61
C LEU A 223 -13.23 11.52 -5.67
N VAL A 224 -12.40 10.49 -5.70
CA VAL A 224 -12.82 9.08 -5.81
C VAL A 224 -12.59 8.38 -4.48
N GLY A 225 -13.66 7.87 -3.89
CA GLY A 225 -13.66 7.17 -2.63
C GLY A 225 -14.85 7.55 -1.75
N ASP A 226 -14.98 6.85 -0.64
CA ASP A 226 -16.01 7.11 0.37
C ASP A 226 -15.38 7.12 1.78
N GLY A 227 -16.13 7.58 2.77
CA GLY A 227 -15.63 7.60 4.13
C GLY A 227 -16.37 8.57 5.05
N PRO A 228 -16.03 8.58 6.35
CA PRO A 228 -16.77 9.33 7.37
C PRO A 228 -16.75 10.86 7.16
N LEU A 229 -15.82 11.41 6.39
CA LEU A 229 -15.73 12.86 6.15
C LEU A 229 -16.55 13.36 4.96
N LYS A 230 -17.28 12.50 4.24
CA LYS A 230 -17.95 12.86 2.98
C LYS A 230 -18.80 14.13 3.08
N GLU A 231 -19.71 14.17 4.03
CA GLU A 231 -20.62 15.32 4.17
C GLU A 231 -19.89 16.56 4.71
N ASN A 232 -18.92 16.38 5.61
CA ASN A 232 -18.10 17.47 6.10
C ASN A 232 -17.28 18.12 4.97
N LEU A 233 -16.70 17.31 4.08
CA LEU A 233 -15.92 17.81 2.94
C LEU A 233 -16.79 18.53 1.91
N LYS A 234 -18.02 18.08 1.66
CA LYS A 234 -18.97 18.81 0.80
C LYS A 234 -19.31 20.19 1.40
N SER A 235 -19.58 20.25 2.69
CA SER A 235 -19.85 21.49 3.39
C SER A 235 -18.64 22.43 3.33
N LEU A 236 -17.44 21.91 3.57
CA LEU A 236 -16.19 22.68 3.52
C LEU A 236 -15.90 23.20 2.10
N ALA A 237 -16.17 22.41 1.05
CA ALA A 237 -16.02 22.85 -0.34
C ALA A 237 -16.94 24.04 -0.65
N THR A 238 -18.16 24.03 -0.13
CA THR A 238 -19.11 25.14 -0.25
C THR A 238 -18.67 26.38 0.51
N GLU A 239 -18.24 26.20 1.76
CA GLU A 239 -17.71 27.28 2.60
C GLU A 239 -16.51 27.98 1.97
N LYS A 240 -15.60 27.20 1.39
CA LYS A 240 -14.42 27.72 0.69
C LYS A 240 -14.69 28.26 -0.73
N GLY A 241 -15.93 28.13 -1.23
CA GLY A 241 -16.32 28.59 -2.57
C GLY A 241 -15.67 27.80 -3.72
N ILE A 242 -15.32 26.54 -3.49
CA ILE A 242 -14.64 25.66 -4.47
C ILE A 242 -15.50 24.49 -4.94
N ASN A 243 -16.79 24.47 -4.61
CA ASN A 243 -17.72 23.41 -5.02
C ASN A 243 -17.81 23.22 -6.54
N ASN A 244 -17.59 24.26 -7.33
CA ASN A 244 -17.49 24.18 -8.80
C ASN A 244 -16.17 23.54 -9.29
N LYS A 245 -15.11 23.50 -8.47
CA LYS A 245 -13.81 22.89 -8.78
C LYS A 245 -13.72 21.42 -8.37
N VAL A 246 -14.65 20.90 -7.56
CA VAL A 246 -14.58 19.54 -7.00
C VAL A 246 -15.78 18.71 -7.45
N GLU A 247 -15.53 17.42 -7.75
CA GLU A 247 -16.55 16.44 -8.08
C GLU A 247 -16.40 15.19 -7.20
N PHE A 248 -17.41 14.90 -6.39
CA PHE A 248 -17.41 13.73 -5.50
C PHE A 248 -18.02 12.51 -6.22
N LEU A 249 -17.19 11.57 -6.64
CA LEU A 249 -17.61 10.40 -7.40
C LEU A 249 -18.01 9.19 -6.53
N GLY A 250 -17.77 9.25 -5.21
CA GLY A 250 -18.00 8.11 -4.32
C GLY A 250 -17.02 6.96 -4.59
N HIS A 251 -17.35 5.78 -4.07
CA HIS A 251 -16.55 4.59 -4.34
C HIS A 251 -16.72 4.14 -5.81
N ARG A 252 -15.61 3.89 -6.50
CA ARG A 252 -15.57 3.48 -7.91
C ARG A 252 -14.69 2.24 -8.09
N GLN A 253 -15.06 1.38 -9.04
CA GLN A 253 -14.25 0.22 -9.44
C GLN A 253 -13.46 0.45 -10.73
N ASP A 254 -13.85 1.43 -11.51
CA ASP A 254 -13.26 1.83 -12.80
C ASP A 254 -12.15 2.88 -12.64
N VAL A 255 -11.32 2.72 -11.61
CA VAL A 255 -10.28 3.67 -11.25
C VAL A 255 -9.24 3.86 -12.36
N LYS A 256 -8.92 2.79 -13.12
CA LYS A 256 -8.01 2.87 -14.28
C LYS A 256 -8.51 3.86 -15.33
N GLN A 257 -9.79 3.79 -15.69
CA GLN A 257 -10.39 4.70 -16.68
C GLN A 257 -10.46 6.14 -16.17
N LEU A 258 -10.71 6.31 -14.86
CA LEU A 258 -10.70 7.64 -14.22
C LEU A 258 -9.31 8.27 -14.21
N PHE A 259 -8.25 7.50 -13.90
CA PHE A 259 -6.87 7.97 -14.06
C PHE A 259 -6.60 8.33 -15.52
N ALA A 260 -6.96 7.44 -16.46
CA ALA A 260 -6.74 7.66 -17.89
C ALA A 260 -7.43 8.95 -18.43
N SER A 261 -8.51 9.38 -17.76
CA SER A 261 -9.24 10.64 -18.07
C SER A 261 -8.66 11.87 -17.38
N SER A 262 -7.66 11.68 -16.51
CA SER A 262 -7.09 12.75 -15.68
C SER A 262 -5.69 13.14 -16.16
N HIS A 263 -5.27 14.38 -15.88
CA HIS A 263 -3.96 14.89 -16.26
C HIS A 263 -2.92 14.69 -15.15
N VAL A 264 -3.33 14.78 -13.88
CA VAL A 264 -2.47 14.62 -12.72
C VAL A 264 -3.19 13.91 -11.58
N ASN A 265 -2.49 13.03 -10.86
CA ASN A 265 -2.97 12.41 -9.64
C ASN A 265 -2.53 13.23 -8.42
N LEU A 266 -3.34 13.26 -7.39
CA LEU A 266 -3.08 13.96 -6.14
C LEU A 266 -3.05 12.97 -4.98
N LEU A 267 -2.07 13.12 -4.09
CA LEU A 267 -2.01 12.42 -2.82
C LEU A 267 -1.59 13.41 -1.73
N THR A 268 -2.57 13.90 -0.97
CA THR A 268 -2.38 14.99 0.02
C THR A 268 -2.30 14.48 1.46
N SER A 269 -1.99 13.22 1.63
CA SER A 269 -2.01 12.53 2.93
C SER A 269 -1.05 13.13 3.95
N HIS A 270 -1.41 13.03 5.24
CA HIS A 270 -0.53 13.35 6.37
C HIS A 270 0.42 12.19 6.72
N SER A 271 0.04 10.95 6.42
CA SER A 271 0.86 9.77 6.67
C SER A 271 0.53 8.65 5.69
N GLU A 272 1.58 8.05 5.11
CA GLU A 272 1.53 6.89 4.23
C GLU A 272 2.70 5.93 4.53
N GLY A 273 2.54 4.67 4.10
CA GLY A 273 3.68 3.78 3.94
C GLY A 273 4.31 3.95 2.55
N PHE A 274 4.00 3.01 1.66
CA PHE A 274 4.25 3.11 0.22
C PHE A 274 2.91 2.98 -0.51
N PRO A 275 2.29 4.07 -0.96
CA PRO A 275 0.90 4.09 -1.42
C PRO A 275 0.73 3.50 -2.83
N LEU A 276 -0.01 2.39 -2.94
CA LEU A 276 -0.28 1.70 -4.22
C LEU A 276 -0.96 2.61 -5.24
N VAL A 277 -1.78 3.56 -4.82
CA VAL A 277 -2.48 4.50 -5.69
C VAL A 277 -1.54 5.31 -6.60
N LEU A 278 -0.29 5.53 -6.17
CA LEU A 278 0.71 6.19 -7.02
C LEU A 278 1.20 5.27 -8.13
N LEU A 279 1.32 3.97 -7.85
CA LEU A 279 1.65 2.97 -8.87
C LEU A 279 0.50 2.80 -9.86
N GLU A 280 -0.75 2.84 -9.38
CA GLU A 280 -1.95 2.79 -10.22
C GLU A 280 -2.04 4.00 -11.15
N ALA A 281 -1.73 5.20 -10.66
CA ALA A 281 -1.64 6.41 -11.50
C ALA A 281 -0.50 6.30 -12.53
N ALA A 282 0.69 5.87 -12.10
CA ALA A 282 1.84 5.64 -12.97
C ALA A 282 1.53 4.61 -14.07
N ASN A 283 0.80 3.52 -13.75
CA ASN A 283 0.33 2.54 -14.71
C ASN A 283 -0.50 3.17 -15.83
N GLN A 284 -1.28 4.19 -15.51
CA GLN A 284 -2.05 4.96 -16.50
C GLN A 284 -1.28 6.17 -17.07
N ARG A 285 0.04 6.24 -16.86
CA ARG A 285 0.93 7.31 -17.33
C ARG A 285 0.48 8.70 -16.84
N VAL A 286 -0.02 8.75 -15.61
CA VAL A 286 -0.47 9.97 -14.94
C VAL A 286 0.55 10.33 -13.86
N PRO A 287 1.30 11.44 -14.01
CA PRO A 287 2.21 11.90 -12.98
C PRO A 287 1.46 12.35 -11.73
N SER A 288 2.17 12.41 -10.61
CA SER A 288 1.53 12.68 -9.31
C SER A 288 2.12 13.93 -8.64
N ILE A 289 1.24 14.71 -7.98
CA ILE A 289 1.61 15.70 -6.98
C ILE A 289 1.30 15.10 -5.61
N VAL A 290 2.31 14.94 -4.76
CA VAL A 290 2.18 14.20 -3.50
C VAL A 290 2.75 14.99 -2.33
N THR A 291 2.13 14.89 -1.17
CA THR A 291 2.75 15.36 0.08
C THR A 291 3.85 14.41 0.54
N ARG A 292 4.88 14.94 1.21
CA ARG A 292 5.98 14.14 1.82
C ARG A 292 5.48 13.35 3.05
N ALA A 293 4.46 12.53 2.85
CA ALA A 293 3.76 11.83 3.92
C ALA A 293 4.28 10.39 4.16
N GLY A 294 5.14 9.90 3.31
CA GLY A 294 5.68 8.53 3.34
C GLY A 294 6.99 8.44 2.58
N GLU A 295 7.36 7.25 2.16
CA GLU A 295 8.52 7.01 1.32
C GLU A 295 8.11 7.09 -0.16
N ILE A 296 8.17 8.28 -0.72
CA ILE A 296 7.71 8.60 -2.08
C ILE A 296 8.90 8.73 -3.06
N GLU A 297 10.05 9.13 -2.54
CA GLU A 297 11.27 9.41 -3.32
C GLU A 297 11.75 8.22 -4.20
N PRO A 298 11.54 6.94 -3.82
CA PRO A 298 11.89 5.84 -4.71
C PRO A 298 11.05 5.79 -6.00
N LEU A 299 9.84 6.35 -6.01
CA LEU A 299 8.98 6.44 -7.19
C LEU A 299 9.13 7.80 -7.90
N ILE A 300 9.12 8.90 -7.16
CA ILE A 300 9.29 10.26 -7.68
C ILE A 300 10.72 10.69 -7.36
N VAL A 301 11.65 10.32 -8.26
CA VAL A 301 13.09 10.50 -8.06
C VAL A 301 13.50 11.97 -8.17
N ASP A 302 12.88 12.70 -9.08
CA ASP A 302 13.09 14.13 -9.32
C ASP A 302 11.85 14.77 -9.99
N GLU A 303 11.95 16.04 -10.36
CA GLU A 303 10.88 16.84 -10.96
C GLU A 303 10.43 16.36 -12.36
N THR A 304 11.13 15.42 -12.97
CA THR A 304 10.71 14.81 -14.26
C THR A 304 9.74 13.64 -14.08
N TYR A 305 9.54 13.17 -12.84
CA TYR A 305 8.61 12.08 -12.49
C TYR A 305 7.32 12.58 -11.82
N GLY A 306 7.35 13.76 -11.18
CA GLY A 306 6.22 14.32 -10.44
C GLY A 306 6.67 15.37 -9.42
N TRP A 307 5.80 15.71 -8.49
CA TRP A 307 6.08 16.74 -7.48
C TRP A 307 5.92 16.17 -6.07
N ILE A 308 6.89 16.49 -5.20
CA ILE A 308 6.81 16.21 -3.76
C ILE A 308 6.73 17.55 -3.03
N VAL A 309 5.61 17.81 -2.36
CA VAL A 309 5.38 19.03 -1.60
C VAL A 309 5.39 18.74 -0.09
N PRO A 310 5.63 19.73 0.79
CA PRO A 310 5.51 19.56 2.23
C PRO A 310 4.10 19.11 2.63
N THR A 311 3.96 18.33 3.71
CA THR A 311 2.67 18.05 4.35
C THR A 311 2.06 19.35 4.88
N ASP A 312 0.73 19.42 4.90
CA ASP A 312 -0.04 20.54 5.43
C ASP A 312 0.23 21.90 4.75
N ASP A 313 0.85 21.91 3.56
CA ASP A 313 1.17 23.13 2.81
C ASP A 313 0.29 23.26 1.55
N GLY A 314 -0.90 23.84 1.73
CA GLY A 314 -1.82 24.12 0.62
C GLY A 314 -1.25 25.12 -0.39
N ARG A 315 -0.31 26.02 0.02
CA ARG A 315 0.35 26.95 -0.90
C ARG A 315 1.33 26.23 -1.83
N ALA A 316 2.18 25.35 -1.27
CA ALA A 316 3.10 24.56 -2.10
C ALA A 316 2.34 23.64 -3.06
N LEU A 317 1.23 23.05 -2.61
CA LEU A 317 0.36 22.24 -3.45
C LEU A 317 -0.30 23.07 -4.58
N ALA A 318 -0.74 24.32 -4.29
CA ALA A 318 -1.30 25.20 -5.31
C ALA A 318 -0.27 25.56 -6.40
N LEU A 319 0.97 25.84 -6.02
CA LEU A 319 2.07 26.12 -6.96
C LEU A 319 2.39 24.90 -7.83
N ALA A 320 2.43 23.70 -7.24
CA ALA A 320 2.63 22.46 -8.01
C ALA A 320 1.48 22.18 -8.99
N LEU A 321 0.23 22.50 -8.63
CA LEU A 321 -0.91 22.42 -9.56
C LEU A 321 -0.76 23.40 -10.71
N GLU A 322 -0.31 24.63 -10.48
CA GLU A 322 -0.08 25.64 -11.51
C GLU A 322 1.05 25.20 -12.46
N GLU A 323 2.15 24.68 -11.93
CA GLU A 323 3.24 24.13 -12.75
C GLU A 323 2.79 22.93 -13.58
N ALA A 324 2.02 22.01 -12.99
CA ALA A 324 1.47 20.86 -13.72
C ALA A 324 0.52 21.29 -14.84
N TYR A 325 -0.27 22.35 -14.61
CA TYR A 325 -1.11 22.96 -15.65
C TYR A 325 -0.28 23.52 -16.81
N ASP A 326 0.80 24.26 -16.52
CA ASP A 326 1.69 24.82 -17.52
C ASP A 326 2.36 23.72 -18.34
N LYS A 327 2.86 22.65 -17.69
CA LYS A 327 3.40 21.47 -18.38
C LYS A 327 2.35 20.71 -19.20
N TRP A 328 1.10 20.71 -18.77
CA TRP A 328 0.01 20.17 -19.61
C TRP A 328 -0.20 20.99 -20.88
N LYS A 329 -0.21 22.32 -20.78
CA LYS A 329 -0.36 23.22 -21.93
C LYS A 329 0.78 23.11 -22.94
N THR A 330 2.00 22.84 -22.49
CA THR A 330 3.18 22.66 -23.37
C THR A 330 3.33 21.23 -23.89
N GLY A 331 2.55 20.27 -23.37
CA GLY A 331 2.66 18.84 -23.71
C GLY A 331 3.74 18.07 -22.90
N GLU A 332 4.51 18.75 -22.06
CA GLU A 332 5.57 18.13 -21.23
C GLU A 332 5.00 17.13 -20.20
N LEU A 333 3.78 17.35 -19.74
CA LEU A 333 3.14 16.47 -18.76
C LEU A 333 2.97 15.03 -19.28
N ALA A 334 2.78 14.85 -20.58
CA ALA A 334 2.69 13.54 -21.23
C ALA A 334 4.05 12.80 -21.19
N ALA A 335 5.17 13.51 -21.36
CA ALA A 335 6.51 12.94 -21.23
C ALA A 335 6.79 12.50 -19.79
N MET A 336 6.39 13.30 -18.79
CA MET A 336 6.48 12.92 -17.37
C MET A 336 5.68 11.66 -17.08
N GLY A 337 4.45 11.55 -17.62
CA GLY A 337 3.61 10.37 -17.50
C GLY A 337 4.26 9.10 -18.07
N LYS A 338 5.00 9.21 -19.17
CA LYS A 338 5.78 8.12 -19.73
C LYS A 338 6.98 7.75 -18.84
N HIS A 339 7.74 8.74 -18.38
CA HIS A 339 8.91 8.52 -17.51
C HIS A 339 8.51 7.80 -16.21
N ILE A 340 7.47 8.24 -15.52
CA ILE A 340 7.04 7.58 -14.28
C ILE A 340 6.54 6.15 -14.54
N TYR A 341 5.87 5.89 -15.65
CA TYR A 341 5.44 4.53 -16.02
C TYR A 341 6.65 3.61 -16.24
N GLU A 342 7.65 4.04 -17.05
CA GLU A 342 8.84 3.26 -17.34
C GLU A 342 9.65 2.96 -16.09
N HIS A 343 9.78 3.93 -15.20
CA HIS A 343 10.44 3.76 -13.91
C HIS A 343 9.65 2.81 -12.99
N ALA A 344 8.34 2.99 -12.93
CA ALA A 344 7.48 2.23 -12.04
C ALA A 344 7.39 0.74 -12.43
N ILE A 345 7.27 0.41 -13.71
CA ILE A 345 7.22 -0.99 -14.17
C ILE A 345 8.53 -1.74 -13.89
N MET A 346 9.67 -1.07 -14.01
CA MET A 346 10.98 -1.67 -13.74
C MET A 346 11.20 -1.96 -12.25
N ASN A 347 10.71 -1.09 -11.36
CA ASN A 347 11.09 -1.11 -9.95
C ASN A 347 9.97 -1.57 -9.01
N PHE A 348 8.70 -1.49 -9.45
CA PHE A 348 7.52 -1.73 -8.60
C PHE A 348 6.48 -2.63 -9.27
N SER A 349 6.92 -3.54 -10.17
CA SER A 349 6.03 -4.57 -10.71
C SER A 349 5.86 -5.74 -9.75
N LEU A 350 4.77 -6.50 -9.88
CA LEU A 350 4.57 -7.75 -9.15
C LEU A 350 5.68 -8.76 -9.46
N GLN A 351 6.16 -8.80 -10.70
CA GLN A 351 7.30 -9.62 -11.09
C GLN A 351 8.56 -9.26 -10.29
N LYS A 352 8.87 -7.97 -10.16
CA LYS A 352 10.01 -7.49 -9.36
C LYS A 352 9.86 -7.84 -7.89
N LEU A 353 8.67 -7.62 -7.30
CA LEU A 353 8.35 -8.00 -5.93
C LEU A 353 8.59 -9.50 -5.69
N TYR A 354 8.11 -10.34 -6.60
CA TYR A 354 8.29 -11.79 -6.55
C TYR A 354 9.76 -12.19 -6.63
N GLU A 355 10.50 -11.66 -7.61
CA GLU A 355 11.91 -11.97 -7.82
C GLU A 355 12.75 -11.61 -6.60
N ASP A 356 12.58 -10.41 -6.05
CA ASP A 356 13.29 -9.95 -4.86
C ASP A 356 12.95 -10.80 -3.63
N THR A 357 11.67 -11.13 -3.47
CA THR A 357 11.21 -12.01 -2.38
C THR A 357 11.83 -13.40 -2.50
N LYS A 358 11.76 -14.02 -3.68
CA LYS A 358 12.27 -15.38 -3.94
C LYS A 358 13.78 -15.45 -3.78
N GLU A 359 14.51 -14.47 -4.29
CA GLU A 359 15.97 -14.41 -4.15
C GLU A 359 16.38 -14.27 -2.68
N THR A 360 15.69 -13.41 -1.92
CA THR A 360 15.94 -13.23 -0.49
C THR A 360 15.66 -14.52 0.30
N TYR A 361 14.62 -15.26 -0.03
CA TYR A 361 14.35 -16.57 0.58
C TYR A 361 15.47 -17.58 0.31
N LYS A 362 15.96 -17.66 -0.95
CA LYS A 362 17.08 -18.55 -1.30
C LYS A 362 18.33 -18.22 -0.50
N GLN A 363 18.67 -16.93 -0.38
CA GLN A 363 19.82 -16.48 0.41
C GLN A 363 19.67 -16.82 1.89
N LEU A 364 18.46 -16.72 2.46
CA LEU A 364 18.19 -17.08 3.87
C LEU A 364 18.40 -18.57 4.12
N ILE A 365 18.01 -19.43 3.19
CA ILE A 365 18.18 -20.88 3.31
C ILE A 365 19.64 -21.27 3.12
N ALA A 366 20.32 -20.69 2.12
CA ALA A 366 21.71 -21.00 1.80
C ALA A 366 22.70 -20.61 2.92
N LYS A 367 22.43 -19.58 3.70
CA LYS A 367 23.29 -19.15 4.83
C LYS A 367 23.39 -20.17 5.97
N ASN A 368 22.71 -21.31 5.89
CA ASN A 368 22.71 -22.37 6.91
C ASN A 368 23.18 -23.74 6.38
N LEU A 369 23.70 -23.78 5.15
CA LEU A 369 24.45 -24.91 4.58
C LEU A 369 25.95 -24.61 4.66
#